data_677f7b2f81c0c4404413d041b2b54e7f
#
_entry.id   677f7b2f81c0c4404413d041b2b54e7f
#
_cell.length_a   1.000
_cell.length_b   1.000
_cell.length_c   1.000
_cell.angle_alpha   90.00
_cell.angle_beta   90.00
_cell.angle_gamma   90.00
#
_symmetry.space_group_name_H-M   'P 1'
#
loop_
_entity.id
_entity.type
_entity.pdbx_description
1 polymer ?
#
loop_
_entity_poly.entity_id
_entity_poly.type
_entity_poly.pdbx_seq_one_letter_code
_entity_poly.pdbx_strand_id
1 'polypeptide(L)'
;RPDLEDEEGDKKEWVELEAKPPSYPKPGNLIPVDVSAASSNRFFIDPDSISVGGDGVVRYTLVIRSPAGAENVSYEGIRCETREQKYYAFGRRDGSWSSARSGAWRWIEYKEINRQHGVLYLDYFCPDKKRPVGPPPVIIRRLKYGVPARD
;
A
#
# COMPACT_ATOMS: atom_id res chain seq x y z
N ARG A 1 -21.82 -30.51 -16.91
CA ARG A 1 -21.59 -29.10 -16.77
C ARG A 1 -20.12 -28.71 -16.88
N PRO A 2 -19.49 -29.14 -17.93
CA PRO A 2 -18.05 -28.91 -18.07
C PRO A 2 -17.67 -27.44 -18.08
N ASP A 3 -18.51 -26.59 -18.62
CA ASP A 3 -18.18 -25.17 -18.76
C ASP A 3 -18.00 -24.48 -17.45
N LEU A 4 -18.89 -24.73 -16.50
CA LEU A 4 -18.80 -24.11 -15.20
C LEU A 4 -17.66 -24.70 -14.38
N GLU A 5 -17.42 -26.00 -14.54
CA GLU A 5 -16.28 -26.61 -13.89
C GLU A 5 -14.98 -26.10 -14.47
N ASP A 6 -14.92 -25.92 -15.79
CA ASP A 6 -13.75 -25.37 -16.44
C ASP A 6 -13.52 -23.93 -16.03
N GLU A 7 -14.57 -23.13 -15.92
CA GLU A 7 -14.45 -21.78 -15.44
C GLU A 7 -13.94 -21.73 -14.00
N GLU A 8 -14.44 -22.59 -13.15
CA GLU A 8 -13.97 -22.68 -11.79
C GLU A 8 -12.57 -23.26 -11.73
N GLY A 9 -12.27 -24.24 -12.57
CA GLY A 9 -10.94 -24.81 -12.67
C GLY A 9 -9.92 -23.81 -13.21
N ASP A 10 -10.36 -22.89 -14.07
CA ASP A 10 -9.50 -21.84 -14.59
C ASP A 10 -9.28 -20.70 -13.60
N LYS A 11 -10.14 -20.57 -12.62
CA LYS A 11 -9.94 -19.63 -11.53
C LYS A 11 -8.93 -20.21 -10.57
N LYS A 12 -7.69 -19.91 -10.83
CA LYS A 12 -6.64 -20.28 -9.91
C LYS A 12 -6.87 -19.58 -8.59
N GLU A 13 -6.68 -20.31 -7.52
CA GLU A 13 -6.65 -19.67 -6.24
C GLU A 13 -5.57 -18.61 -6.23
N TRP A 14 -5.91 -17.48 -5.68
CA TRP A 14 -4.94 -16.39 -5.55
C TRP A 14 -3.86 -16.83 -4.57
N VAL A 15 -2.60 -16.67 -4.99
CA VAL A 15 -1.45 -16.98 -4.17
C VAL A 15 -0.66 -15.71 -3.98
N GLU A 16 -0.48 -15.32 -2.74
CA GLU A 16 0.31 -14.16 -2.40
C GLU A 16 1.80 -14.45 -2.63
N LEU A 17 2.48 -13.52 -3.29
CA LEU A 17 3.92 -13.63 -3.46
C LEU A 17 4.63 -13.35 -2.15
N GLU A 18 5.80 -13.96 -1.96
CA GLU A 18 6.60 -13.71 -0.77
C GLU A 18 7.03 -12.24 -0.75
N ALA A 19 6.84 -11.59 0.39
CA ALA A 19 7.19 -10.20 0.57
C ALA A 19 8.31 -10.08 1.61
N LYS A 20 9.45 -9.59 1.17
CA LYS A 20 10.58 -9.30 2.06
C LYS A 20 10.67 -7.80 2.25
N PRO A 21 10.82 -7.31 3.49
CA PRO A 21 10.98 -5.88 3.70
C PRO A 21 12.17 -5.35 2.91
N PRO A 22 12.00 -4.19 2.26
CA PRO A 22 13.09 -3.56 1.52
C PRO A 22 14.09 -2.91 2.48
N SER A 23 15.09 -2.25 1.92
CA SER A 23 15.97 -1.42 2.73
C SER A 23 15.16 -0.37 3.49
N TYR A 24 15.60 -0.04 4.69
CA TYR A 24 14.92 0.94 5.52
C TYR A 24 14.83 2.29 4.78
N PRO A 25 13.72 3.03 4.92
CA PRO A 25 13.55 4.28 4.18
C PRO A 25 14.57 5.34 4.60
N LYS A 26 15.04 6.10 3.61
CA LYS A 26 15.97 7.21 3.85
C LYS A 26 15.19 8.50 3.99
N PRO A 27 15.46 9.30 5.02
CA PRO A 27 14.65 10.51 5.30
C PRO A 27 14.53 11.49 4.14
N GLY A 28 15.59 11.64 3.36
CA GLY A 28 15.61 12.62 2.27
C GLY A 28 14.86 12.20 1.01
N ASN A 29 14.36 10.99 0.96
CA ASN A 29 13.75 10.45 -0.26
C ASN A 29 12.24 10.26 -0.16
N LEU A 30 11.64 10.61 0.95
CA LEU A 30 10.21 10.35 1.21
C LEU A 30 9.31 11.30 0.42
N ILE A 31 8.22 10.78 -0.10
CA ILE A 31 7.21 11.56 -0.81
C ILE A 31 6.02 11.79 0.11
N PRO A 32 5.64 13.04 0.39
CA PRO A 32 4.47 13.30 1.23
C PRO A 32 3.19 12.92 0.51
N VAL A 33 2.25 12.36 1.28
CA VAL A 33 0.93 11.99 0.78
C VAL A 33 -0.11 12.82 1.54
N ASP A 34 -0.94 13.52 0.81
CA ASP A 34 -2.03 14.28 1.40
C ASP A 34 -3.19 13.36 1.73
N VAL A 35 -3.45 13.18 3.01
CA VAL A 35 -4.53 12.31 3.49
C VAL A 35 -5.75 13.13 3.92
N SER A 36 -5.69 14.44 3.71
CA SER A 36 -6.69 15.42 4.11
C SER A 36 -6.82 15.64 5.61
N ALA A 37 -7.57 16.64 5.97
CA ALA A 37 -7.46 17.46 7.16
C ALA A 37 -7.84 16.85 8.51
N ALA A 38 -8.25 15.62 8.57
CA ALA A 38 -8.74 15.06 9.83
C ALA A 38 -7.63 14.60 10.77
N SER A 39 -6.41 14.48 10.28
CA SER A 39 -5.28 14.01 11.08
C SER A 39 -4.18 15.06 11.11
N SER A 40 -3.61 15.28 12.29
CA SER A 40 -2.42 16.11 12.44
C SER A 40 -1.13 15.38 12.09
N ASN A 41 -1.21 14.07 11.83
CA ASN A 41 -0.07 13.28 11.40
C ASN A 41 0.28 13.58 9.95
N ARG A 42 1.55 13.44 9.62
CA ARG A 42 2.04 13.56 8.25
C ARG A 42 2.40 12.18 7.73
N PHE A 43 2.04 11.93 6.47
CA PHE A 43 2.18 10.62 5.84
C PHE A 43 3.14 10.72 4.66
N PHE A 44 4.02 9.73 4.55
CA PHE A 44 5.04 9.69 3.49
C PHE A 44 5.17 8.27 2.95
N ILE A 45 5.47 8.17 1.66
CA ILE A 45 5.81 6.89 1.03
C ILE A 45 7.27 6.93 0.60
N ASP A 46 7.97 5.83 0.84
CA ASP A 46 9.31 5.63 0.32
C ASP A 46 9.20 5.12 -1.13
N PRO A 47 9.57 5.93 -2.13
CA PRO A 47 9.43 5.51 -3.53
C PRO A 47 10.27 4.29 -3.88
N ASP A 48 11.41 4.10 -3.23
CA ASP A 48 12.29 2.96 -3.50
C ASP A 48 11.71 1.65 -3.01
N SER A 49 10.72 1.71 -2.12
CA SER A 49 10.09 0.51 -1.56
C SER A 49 8.91 0.00 -2.40
N ILE A 50 8.46 0.77 -3.37
CA ILE A 50 7.24 0.42 -4.11
C ILE A 50 7.51 -0.73 -5.05
N SER A 51 6.69 -1.78 -4.94
CA SER A 51 6.69 -2.88 -5.89
C SER A 51 5.26 -3.23 -6.26
N VAL A 52 5.11 -3.75 -7.48
CA VAL A 52 3.82 -4.22 -7.98
C VAL A 52 4.01 -5.67 -8.37
N GLY A 53 3.46 -6.57 -7.58
CA GLY A 53 3.61 -7.99 -7.82
C GLY A 53 2.65 -8.52 -8.87
N GLY A 54 3.02 -9.66 -9.47
CA GLY A 54 2.12 -10.37 -10.37
C GLY A 54 0.86 -10.88 -9.68
N ASP A 55 0.85 -10.86 -8.34
CA ASP A 55 -0.31 -11.20 -7.52
C ASP A 55 -1.30 -10.04 -7.38
N GLY A 56 -1.05 -8.90 -8.01
CA GLY A 56 -1.94 -7.74 -7.96
C GLY A 56 -1.81 -6.92 -6.69
N VAL A 57 -0.74 -7.11 -5.93
CA VAL A 57 -0.50 -6.39 -4.67
C VAL A 57 0.52 -5.29 -4.90
N VAL A 58 0.20 -4.09 -4.45
CA VAL A 58 1.15 -2.98 -4.36
C VAL A 58 1.75 -3.01 -2.97
N ARG A 59 3.07 -3.14 -2.88
CA ARG A 59 3.79 -3.15 -1.61
C ARG A 59 4.62 -1.89 -1.50
N TYR A 60 4.70 -1.35 -0.30
CA TYR A 60 5.28 -0.03 -0.07
C TYR A 60 5.66 0.15 1.39
N THR A 61 6.59 1.03 1.66
CA THR A 61 6.90 1.48 3.02
C THR A 61 6.22 2.80 3.28
N LEU A 62 5.43 2.85 4.34
CA LEU A 62 4.73 4.04 4.81
C LEU A 62 5.43 4.57 6.05
N VAL A 63 5.63 5.88 6.09
CA VAL A 63 6.18 6.57 7.26
C VAL A 63 5.14 7.57 7.75
N ILE A 64 4.77 7.46 9.01
CA ILE A 64 3.81 8.36 9.65
C ILE A 64 4.55 9.13 10.73
N ARG A 65 4.51 10.46 10.65
CA ARG A 65 5.11 11.35 11.67
C ARG A 65 4.03 12.07 12.42
N SER A 66 4.10 12.00 13.75
CA SER A 66 3.21 12.76 14.61
C SER A 66 3.72 14.19 14.77
N PRO A 67 2.86 15.13 15.23
CA PRO A 67 3.31 16.49 15.54
C PRO A 67 4.43 16.55 16.59
N ALA A 68 4.46 15.56 17.47
CA ALA A 68 5.50 15.48 18.52
C ALA A 68 6.81 14.89 18.00
N GLY A 69 6.88 14.50 16.73
CA GLY A 69 8.08 13.96 16.13
C GLY A 69 8.23 12.44 16.21
N ALA A 70 7.24 11.74 16.76
CA ALA A 70 7.28 10.28 16.75
C ALA A 70 7.10 9.77 15.33
N GLU A 71 7.83 8.73 14.96
CA GLU A 71 7.82 8.19 13.63
C GLU A 71 7.45 6.72 13.67
N ASN A 72 6.45 6.34 12.87
CA ASN A 72 6.05 4.95 12.70
C ASN A 72 6.32 4.53 11.26
N VAL A 73 7.07 3.46 11.09
CA VAL A 73 7.44 2.93 9.78
C VAL A 73 6.81 1.56 9.63
N SER A 74 6.11 1.34 8.53
CA SER A 74 5.49 0.04 8.25
C SER A 74 5.68 -0.35 6.80
N TYR A 75 5.95 -1.64 6.59
CA TYR A 75 5.95 -2.23 5.26
C TYR A 75 4.63 -2.94 5.04
N GLU A 76 3.90 -2.51 4.04
CA GLU A 76 2.49 -2.86 3.86
C GLU A 76 2.21 -3.30 2.43
N GLY A 77 1.06 -3.95 2.25
CA GLY A 77 0.55 -4.27 0.93
C GLY A 77 -0.92 -3.88 0.81
N ILE A 78 -1.30 -3.44 -0.40
CA ILE A 78 -2.70 -3.22 -0.76
C ILE A 78 -3.02 -4.10 -1.95
N ARG A 79 -4.03 -4.94 -1.79
CA ARG A 79 -4.55 -5.78 -2.87
C ARG A 79 -5.74 -5.06 -3.50
N CYS A 80 -5.56 -4.66 -4.75
CA CYS A 80 -6.56 -3.85 -5.46
C CYS A 80 -7.88 -4.61 -5.65
N GLU A 81 -7.80 -5.86 -6.08
CA GLU A 81 -8.99 -6.64 -6.42
C GLU A 81 -9.97 -6.81 -5.27
N THR A 82 -9.45 -6.98 -4.06
CA THR A 82 -10.28 -7.24 -2.88
C THR A 82 -10.44 -6.03 -1.98
N ARG A 83 -9.78 -4.93 -2.28
CA ARG A 83 -9.77 -3.73 -1.46
C ARG A 83 -9.31 -4.04 -0.04
N GLU A 84 -8.18 -4.72 0.05
CA GLU A 84 -7.62 -5.13 1.34
C GLU A 84 -6.21 -4.62 1.55
N GLN A 85 -5.85 -4.43 2.80
CA GLN A 85 -4.54 -3.97 3.23
C GLN A 85 -3.95 -4.97 4.23
N LYS A 86 -2.64 -5.09 4.23
CA LYS A 86 -1.93 -6.01 5.10
C LYS A 86 -0.64 -5.36 5.61
N TYR A 87 -0.30 -5.62 6.86
CA TYR A 87 1.00 -5.27 7.40
C TYR A 87 1.93 -6.46 7.29
N TYR A 88 3.13 -6.24 6.76
CA TYR A 88 4.18 -7.26 6.70
C TYR A 88 5.20 -7.08 7.83
N ALA A 89 5.61 -5.86 8.09
CA ALA A 89 6.65 -5.59 9.05
C ALA A 89 6.57 -4.14 9.55
N PHE A 90 7.15 -3.92 10.73
CA PHE A 90 7.26 -2.58 11.31
C PHE A 90 8.73 -2.24 11.52
N GLY A 91 9.07 -0.99 11.25
CA GLY A 91 10.42 -0.51 11.40
C GLY A 91 10.77 -0.22 12.84
N ARG A 92 12.00 -0.54 13.22
CA ARG A 92 12.56 -0.18 14.52
C ARG A 92 13.47 1.03 14.38
N ARG A 93 13.73 1.69 15.48
CA ARG A 93 14.61 2.87 15.49
C ARG A 93 16.01 2.61 14.96
N ASP A 94 16.50 1.40 15.15
CA ASP A 94 17.84 1.02 14.68
C ASP A 94 17.91 0.70 13.20
N GLY A 95 16.79 0.86 12.48
CA GLY A 95 16.74 0.57 11.04
C GLY A 95 16.45 -0.87 10.69
N SER A 96 16.18 -1.71 11.68
CA SER A 96 15.79 -3.09 11.44
C SER A 96 14.28 -3.22 11.33
N TRP A 97 13.83 -4.38 10.83
CA TRP A 97 12.42 -4.68 10.69
C TRP A 97 11.98 -5.74 11.70
N SER A 98 10.76 -5.57 12.19
CA SER A 98 10.08 -6.55 13.03
C SER A 98 8.87 -7.07 12.27
N SER A 99 8.73 -8.39 12.18
CA SER A 99 7.58 -8.98 11.49
C SER A 99 6.28 -8.61 12.19
N ALA A 100 5.23 -8.34 11.41
CA ALA A 100 3.91 -8.05 11.95
C ALA A 100 3.36 -9.30 12.64
N ARG A 101 2.75 -9.13 13.81
CA ARG A 101 2.13 -10.25 14.54
C ARG A 101 0.94 -10.81 13.79
N SER A 102 0.12 -9.94 13.23
CA SER A 102 -1.01 -10.35 12.42
C SER A 102 -0.72 -9.98 10.99
N GLY A 103 -0.56 -10.98 10.13
CA GLY A 103 -0.42 -10.79 8.70
C GLY A 103 -1.74 -10.96 7.97
N ALA A 104 -2.85 -10.66 8.61
CA ALA A 104 -4.17 -10.81 8.00
C ALA A 104 -4.48 -9.66 7.05
N TRP A 105 -5.11 -10.00 5.94
CA TRP A 105 -5.67 -9.00 5.04
C TRP A 105 -6.92 -8.41 5.69
N ARG A 106 -7.05 -7.09 5.63
CA ARG A 106 -8.16 -6.35 6.22
C ARG A 106 -8.81 -5.47 5.17
N TRP A 107 -10.13 -5.44 5.17
CA TRP A 107 -10.88 -4.60 4.26
C TRP A 107 -10.59 -3.11 4.54
N ILE A 108 -10.37 -2.33 3.49
CA ILE A 108 -10.04 -0.91 3.61
C ILE A 108 -11.34 -0.12 3.75
N GLU A 109 -11.48 0.58 4.87
CA GLU A 109 -12.64 1.41 5.16
C GLU A 109 -12.28 2.89 5.01
N TYR A 110 -13.28 3.70 4.68
CA TYR A 110 -13.14 5.15 4.65
C TYR A 110 -13.53 5.76 5.98
N LYS A 111 -12.79 5.43 7.01
CA LYS A 111 -12.98 6.04 8.33
C LYS A 111 -11.81 6.96 8.64
N GLU A 112 -12.00 7.83 9.62
CA GLU A 112 -10.96 8.73 10.10
C GLU A 112 -9.70 7.95 10.50
N ILE A 113 -9.88 6.84 11.19
CA ILE A 113 -8.78 5.96 11.56
C ILE A 113 -8.33 5.20 10.32
N ASN A 114 -7.03 5.26 10.05
CA ASN A 114 -6.41 4.60 8.90
C ASN A 114 -6.95 5.09 7.54
N ARG A 115 -7.35 6.36 7.49
CA ARG A 115 -7.82 6.97 6.24
C ARG A 115 -6.77 6.93 5.14
N GLN A 116 -5.49 6.88 5.52
CA GLN A 116 -4.40 6.79 4.55
C GLN A 116 -4.53 5.58 3.64
N HIS A 117 -5.01 4.45 4.15
CA HIS A 117 -5.19 3.26 3.31
C HIS A 117 -6.24 3.47 2.23
N GLY A 118 -7.35 4.15 2.57
CA GLY A 118 -8.37 4.48 1.59
C GLY A 118 -7.88 5.45 0.53
N VAL A 119 -7.12 6.46 0.93
CA VAL A 119 -6.54 7.43 0.00
C VAL A 119 -5.54 6.76 -0.94
N LEU A 120 -4.63 5.95 -0.39
CA LEU A 120 -3.66 5.22 -1.22
C LEU A 120 -4.37 4.29 -2.20
N TYR A 121 -5.38 3.57 -1.73
CA TYR A 121 -6.13 2.64 -2.56
C TYR A 121 -6.81 3.36 -3.71
N LEU A 122 -7.63 4.38 -3.43
CA LEU A 122 -8.45 5.03 -4.46
C LEU A 122 -7.69 5.97 -5.37
N ASP A 123 -6.78 6.76 -4.79
CA ASP A 123 -6.20 7.85 -5.55
C ASP A 123 -4.88 7.48 -6.19
N TYR A 124 -4.12 6.57 -5.59
CA TYR A 124 -2.75 6.35 -6.03
C TYR A 124 -2.48 4.96 -6.57
N PHE A 125 -3.03 3.90 -5.96
CA PHE A 125 -2.66 2.54 -6.32
C PHE A 125 -3.69 1.83 -7.18
N CYS A 126 -4.96 1.97 -6.86
CA CYS A 126 -6.04 1.16 -7.45
C CYS A 126 -7.21 2.05 -7.92
N PRO A 127 -6.98 3.04 -8.81
CA PRO A 127 -8.06 3.95 -9.21
C PRO A 127 -9.20 3.26 -9.97
N ASP A 128 -8.94 2.13 -10.61
CA ASP A 128 -10.02 1.38 -11.28
C ASP A 128 -10.67 0.35 -10.35
N LYS A 129 -10.21 0.26 -9.11
CA LYS A 129 -10.73 -0.63 -8.06
C LYS A 129 -10.57 -2.12 -8.35
N LYS A 130 -9.73 -2.50 -9.30
CA LYS A 130 -9.52 -3.91 -9.67
C LYS A 130 -8.06 -4.31 -9.69
N ARG A 131 -7.20 -3.44 -10.19
CA ARG A 131 -5.80 -3.75 -10.36
C ARG A 131 -4.93 -2.52 -10.14
N PRO A 132 -3.63 -2.73 -9.91
CA PRO A 132 -2.71 -1.61 -9.79
C PRO A 132 -2.74 -0.72 -11.04
N VAL A 133 -2.57 0.56 -10.83
CA VAL A 133 -2.65 1.57 -11.89
C VAL A 133 -1.54 1.42 -12.93
N GLY A 134 -0.45 0.78 -12.54
CA GLY A 134 0.69 0.55 -13.43
C GLY A 134 1.90 0.12 -12.63
N PRO A 135 3.07 0.04 -13.29
CA PRO A 135 4.31 -0.30 -12.60
C PRO A 135 4.76 0.82 -11.66
N PRO A 136 5.74 0.58 -10.79
CA PRO A 136 6.18 1.56 -9.81
C PRO A 136 6.41 2.97 -10.32
N PRO A 137 7.03 3.20 -11.50
CA PRO A 137 7.21 4.58 -12.00
C PRO A 137 5.90 5.36 -12.18
N VAL A 138 4.83 4.68 -12.57
CA VAL A 138 3.51 5.31 -12.72
C VAL A 138 2.97 5.74 -11.36
N ILE A 139 3.09 4.87 -10.37
CA ILE A 139 2.65 5.16 -9.00
C ILE A 139 3.45 6.31 -8.42
N ILE A 140 4.77 6.29 -8.59
CA ILE A 140 5.66 7.34 -8.09
C ILE A 140 5.28 8.69 -8.71
N ARG A 141 4.98 8.72 -9.98
CA ARG A 141 4.56 9.95 -10.65
C ARG A 141 3.27 10.51 -10.05
N ARG A 142 2.31 9.63 -9.80
CA ARG A 142 1.05 10.05 -9.16
C ARG A 142 1.29 10.60 -7.76
N LEU A 143 2.17 9.97 -7.01
CA LEU A 143 2.51 10.44 -5.66
C LEU A 143 3.20 11.81 -5.69
N LYS A 144 4.11 12.01 -6.63
CA LYS A 144 4.88 13.26 -6.73
C LYS A 144 4.07 14.42 -7.29
N TYR A 145 3.28 14.17 -8.31
CA TYR A 145 2.66 15.24 -9.10
C TYR A 145 1.14 15.26 -9.00
N GLY A 146 0.58 14.37 -8.20
CA GLY A 146 -0.85 14.27 -8.01
C GLY A 146 -1.52 13.38 -9.04
N VAL A 147 -2.82 13.18 -8.85
CA VAL A 147 -3.62 12.33 -9.73
C VAL A 147 -4.28 13.20 -10.81
N PRO A 148 -4.53 12.61 -11.99
CA PRO A 148 -5.25 13.35 -13.04
C PRO A 148 -6.63 13.78 -12.55
N ALA A 149 -7.08 14.94 -13.04
CA ALA A 149 -8.43 15.41 -12.73
C ALA A 149 -9.45 14.38 -13.21
N ARG A 150 -10.49 14.19 -12.40
CA ARG A 150 -11.59 13.33 -12.79
C ARG A 150 -12.57 14.12 -13.62
N ASP A 151 -13.01 13.51 -14.71
CA ASP A 151 -14.04 14.11 -15.57
C ASP A 151 -15.42 14.02 -14.92
#